data_518cc6b18ca3d1749353cd56440a27d6
#
_entry.id   518cc6b18ca3d1749353cd56440a27d6
#
_cell.length_a   1.000
_cell.length_b   1.000
_cell.length_c   1.000
_cell.angle_alpha   90.00
_cell.angle_beta   90.00
_cell.angle_gamma   90.00
#
_symmetry.space_group_name_H-M   'P 1'
#
loop_
_entity.id
_entity.type
_entity.pdbx_description
1 polymer ?
#
loop_
_entity_poly.entity_id
_entity_poly.type
_entity_poly.pdbx_seq_one_letter_code
_entity_poly.pdbx_strand_id
1 'polypeptide(L)'
;MDADVRQRLVKDLRAQVTLLERDLRERAEEVEETAERLGAEYGTAREAERTAMGFTEWREGRITQAAAAWVLSTVFVRYCEDNELIEWPFLAGAGDRLAYAEERHEQFFAEHPTLNDRDWLLAAIAHLSQAHPTAAGLFDEKHNPLWDITPSFEAAKALIAFWRRRDDDGEIRYDFRGWDTRFLGDLYQDLSEAARKTYALLQTPEFVEEFILDLTLEPAVEEFGLAGLRTIDPASGSGHFLLGLFHRILAKWRDAEPGTDDWVLIRRSLESVHGCDKNPFATSIARFRLLIAAVQAGGERR
;
A
#
# COMPACT_ATOMS: atom_id res chain seq x y z
N MET A 1 2.09 -18.49 1.58
CA MET A 1 0.72 -17.96 1.83
C MET A 1 -0.31 -18.95 1.34
N ASP A 2 -1.30 -19.30 2.19
CA ASP A 2 -2.42 -20.15 1.82
C ASP A 2 -3.37 -19.41 0.86
N ALA A 3 -3.72 -20.03 -0.26
CA ALA A 3 -4.57 -19.45 -1.29
C ALA A 3 -6.00 -19.16 -0.76
N ASP A 4 -6.51 -20.00 0.14
CA ASP A 4 -7.84 -19.84 0.72
C ASP A 4 -7.89 -18.64 1.69
N VAL A 5 -6.82 -18.43 2.48
CA VAL A 5 -6.69 -17.26 3.36
C VAL A 5 -6.63 -15.98 2.55
N ARG A 6 -5.86 -15.98 1.44
CA ARG A 6 -5.79 -14.82 0.53
C ARG A 6 -7.15 -14.50 -0.08
N GLN A 7 -7.86 -15.51 -0.58
CA GLN A 7 -9.18 -15.31 -1.18
C GLN A 7 -10.20 -14.78 -0.18
N ARG A 8 -10.19 -15.30 1.05
CA ARG A 8 -11.01 -14.82 2.16
C ARG A 8 -10.69 -13.35 2.48
N LEU A 9 -9.41 -12.99 2.59
CA LEU A 9 -8.97 -11.62 2.84
C LEU A 9 -9.47 -10.66 1.77
N VAL A 10 -9.26 -10.98 0.49
CA VAL A 10 -9.72 -10.13 -0.63
C VAL A 10 -11.24 -9.93 -0.58
N LYS A 11 -12.02 -10.99 -0.32
CA LYS A 11 -13.47 -10.91 -0.17
C LYS A 11 -13.86 -9.99 0.98
N ASP A 12 -13.25 -10.16 2.14
CA ASP A 12 -13.57 -9.38 3.33
C ASP A 12 -13.15 -7.91 3.17
N LEU A 13 -12.00 -7.65 2.54
CA LEU A 13 -11.56 -6.27 2.24
C LEU A 13 -12.48 -5.57 1.23
N ARG A 14 -12.98 -6.28 0.19
CA ARG A 14 -14.00 -5.73 -0.72
C ARG A 14 -15.28 -5.34 0.01
N ALA A 15 -15.69 -6.12 1.00
CA ALA A 15 -16.82 -5.75 1.85
C ALA A 15 -16.53 -4.47 2.66
N GLN A 16 -15.29 -4.28 3.17
CA GLN A 16 -14.91 -3.04 3.85
C GLN A 16 -14.91 -1.84 2.88
N VAL A 17 -14.42 -2.02 1.64
CA VAL A 17 -14.50 -0.97 0.61
C VAL A 17 -15.94 -0.56 0.37
N THR A 18 -16.86 -1.52 0.21
CA THR A 18 -18.30 -1.22 -0.02
C THR A 18 -18.93 -0.48 1.17
N LEU A 19 -18.57 -0.82 2.41
CA LEU A 19 -19.03 -0.11 3.60
C LEU A 19 -18.53 1.34 3.63
N LEU A 20 -17.24 1.53 3.34
CA LEU A 20 -16.63 2.86 3.27
C LEU A 20 -17.20 3.68 2.12
N GLU A 21 -17.44 3.12 0.94
CA GLU A 21 -18.07 3.84 -0.17
C GLU A 21 -19.42 4.44 0.22
N ARG A 22 -20.22 3.72 1.03
CA ARG A 22 -21.49 4.23 1.53
C ARG A 22 -21.27 5.43 2.48
N ASP A 23 -20.40 5.26 3.47
CA ASP A 23 -20.06 6.32 4.42
C ASP A 23 -19.49 7.56 3.72
N LEU A 24 -18.53 7.38 2.83
CA LEU A 24 -17.90 8.50 2.12
C LEU A 24 -18.87 9.21 1.17
N ARG A 25 -19.86 8.50 0.62
CA ARG A 25 -20.92 9.10 -0.20
C ARG A 25 -21.82 10.01 0.65
N GLU A 26 -22.28 9.53 1.81
CA GLU A 26 -23.04 10.33 2.77
C GLU A 26 -22.25 11.58 3.17
N ARG A 27 -20.97 11.43 3.48
CA ARG A 27 -20.11 12.58 3.81
C ARG A 27 -19.89 13.55 2.65
N ALA A 28 -19.77 13.06 1.43
CA ALA A 28 -19.63 13.90 0.23
C ALA A 28 -20.90 14.69 -0.11
N GLU A 29 -22.07 14.26 0.40
CA GLU A 29 -23.36 14.92 0.18
C GLU A 29 -23.78 15.79 1.36
N GLU A 30 -23.55 15.36 2.60
CA GLU A 30 -24.07 15.98 3.80
C GLU A 30 -23.07 16.95 4.48
N VAL A 31 -21.77 16.76 4.29
CA VAL A 31 -20.73 17.63 4.86
C VAL A 31 -20.43 18.77 3.89
N GLU A 32 -20.95 19.96 4.18
CA GLU A 32 -20.87 21.15 3.32
C GLU A 32 -19.45 21.43 2.81
N GLU A 33 -18.46 21.44 3.71
CA GLU A 33 -17.04 21.65 3.34
C GLU A 33 -16.53 20.62 2.32
N THR A 34 -16.93 19.34 2.47
CA THR A 34 -16.54 18.28 1.54
C THR A 34 -17.24 18.43 0.19
N ALA A 35 -18.54 18.76 0.20
CA ALA A 35 -19.32 18.96 -1.02
C ALA A 35 -18.82 20.17 -1.83
N GLU A 36 -18.53 21.29 -1.17
CA GLU A 36 -17.98 22.49 -1.79
C GLU A 36 -16.60 22.22 -2.40
N ARG A 37 -15.72 21.57 -1.66
CA ARG A 37 -14.37 21.22 -2.15
C ARG A 37 -14.43 20.32 -3.36
N LEU A 38 -15.23 19.25 -3.34
CA LEU A 38 -15.39 18.35 -4.50
C LEU A 38 -16.00 19.08 -5.71
N GLY A 39 -16.94 20.01 -5.48
CA GLY A 39 -17.51 20.86 -6.53
C GLY A 39 -16.45 21.76 -7.19
N ALA A 40 -15.60 22.41 -6.40
CA ALA A 40 -14.51 23.26 -6.88
C ALA A 40 -13.44 22.45 -7.64
N GLU A 41 -13.05 21.27 -7.14
CA GLU A 41 -12.12 20.37 -7.81
C GLU A 41 -12.66 19.90 -9.16
N TYR A 42 -13.95 19.55 -9.23
CA TYR A 42 -14.61 19.18 -10.48
C TYR A 42 -14.63 20.34 -11.48
N GLY A 43 -14.96 21.56 -11.02
CA GLY A 43 -14.92 22.77 -11.85
C GLY A 43 -13.54 22.96 -12.48
N THR A 44 -12.49 22.90 -11.66
CA THR A 44 -11.10 22.99 -12.11
C THR A 44 -10.72 21.89 -13.11
N ALA A 45 -11.17 20.64 -12.87
CA ALA A 45 -10.91 19.52 -13.76
C ALA A 45 -11.60 19.68 -15.11
N ARG A 46 -12.83 20.25 -15.13
CA ARG A 46 -13.58 20.56 -16.34
C ARG A 46 -12.95 21.68 -17.15
N GLU A 47 -12.57 22.77 -16.50
CA GLU A 47 -11.91 23.91 -17.15
C GLU A 47 -10.56 23.51 -17.75
N ALA A 48 -9.82 22.61 -17.08
CA ALA A 48 -8.54 22.08 -17.57
C ALA A 48 -8.70 20.92 -18.57
N GLU A 49 -9.92 20.59 -19.01
CA GLU A 49 -10.24 19.48 -19.93
C GLU A 49 -9.73 18.10 -19.45
N ARG A 50 -9.60 17.93 -18.12
CA ARG A 50 -9.11 16.68 -17.52
C ARG A 50 -10.20 15.63 -17.36
N THR A 51 -11.47 16.00 -17.46
CA THR A 51 -12.61 15.09 -17.40
C THR A 51 -13.73 15.49 -18.34
N ALA A 52 -14.32 14.51 -19.03
CA ALA A 52 -15.54 14.66 -19.80
C ALA A 52 -16.79 14.17 -19.04
N MET A 53 -16.61 13.53 -17.87
CA MET A 53 -17.69 12.94 -17.06
C MET A 53 -18.61 14.02 -16.48
N GLY A 54 -19.86 13.67 -16.19
CA GLY A 54 -20.75 14.49 -15.36
C GLY A 54 -20.28 14.50 -13.90
N PHE A 55 -20.71 15.51 -13.13
CA PHE A 55 -20.28 15.66 -11.72
C PHE A 55 -20.56 14.41 -10.87
N THR A 56 -21.73 13.84 -11.00
CA THR A 56 -22.13 12.65 -10.20
C THR A 56 -21.20 11.46 -10.49
N GLU A 57 -20.94 11.17 -11.77
CA GLU A 57 -20.06 10.06 -12.15
C GLU A 57 -18.61 10.31 -11.72
N TRP A 58 -18.13 11.55 -11.86
CA TRP A 58 -16.80 11.95 -11.42
C TRP A 58 -16.66 11.81 -9.91
N ARG A 59 -17.65 12.28 -9.13
CA ARG A 59 -17.69 12.17 -7.68
C ARG A 59 -17.71 10.71 -7.22
N GLU A 60 -18.54 9.86 -7.82
CA GLU A 60 -18.58 8.42 -7.51
C GLU A 60 -17.21 7.75 -7.75
N GLY A 61 -16.52 8.13 -8.82
CA GLY A 61 -15.15 7.66 -9.08
C GLY A 61 -14.17 8.05 -7.96
N ARG A 62 -14.28 9.28 -7.43
CA ARG A 62 -13.45 9.76 -6.30
C ARG A 62 -13.78 9.01 -5.01
N ILE A 63 -15.06 8.78 -4.73
CA ILE A 63 -15.52 8.01 -3.55
C ILE A 63 -14.95 6.59 -3.58
N THR A 64 -15.09 5.88 -4.70
CA THR A 64 -14.56 4.52 -4.85
C THR A 64 -13.03 4.47 -4.67
N GLN A 65 -12.30 5.45 -5.23
CA GLN A 65 -10.85 5.51 -5.08
C GLN A 65 -10.44 5.81 -3.63
N ALA A 66 -11.11 6.75 -2.96
CA ALA A 66 -10.86 7.08 -1.57
C ALA A 66 -11.14 5.90 -0.64
N ALA A 67 -12.27 5.19 -0.82
CA ALA A 67 -12.62 4.02 -0.03
C ALA A 67 -11.57 2.89 -0.17
N ALA A 68 -11.16 2.58 -1.40
CA ALA A 68 -10.10 1.60 -1.65
C ALA A 68 -8.76 2.03 -1.02
N ALA A 69 -8.40 3.32 -1.11
CA ALA A 69 -7.18 3.86 -0.53
C ALA A 69 -7.18 3.79 1.01
N TRP A 70 -8.31 4.07 1.67
CA TRP A 70 -8.45 3.90 3.12
C TRP A 70 -8.24 2.46 3.56
N VAL A 71 -8.90 1.49 2.90
CA VAL A 71 -8.74 0.07 3.21
C VAL A 71 -7.29 -0.36 2.99
N LEU A 72 -6.69 -0.02 1.85
CA LEU A 72 -5.29 -0.35 1.54
C LEU A 72 -4.32 0.28 2.53
N SER A 73 -4.55 1.51 2.97
CA SER A 73 -3.70 2.17 3.96
C SER A 73 -3.66 1.39 5.27
N THR A 74 -4.80 0.85 5.71
CA THR A 74 -4.84 -0.02 6.88
C THR A 74 -4.14 -1.37 6.65
N VAL A 75 -4.18 -1.92 5.43
CA VAL A 75 -3.40 -3.12 5.08
C VAL A 75 -1.90 -2.85 5.19
N PHE A 76 -1.41 -1.70 4.69
CA PHE A 76 0.00 -1.34 4.80
C PHE A 76 0.43 -1.17 6.25
N VAL A 77 -0.38 -0.49 7.07
CA VAL A 77 -0.12 -0.38 8.53
C VAL A 77 -0.07 -1.76 9.17
N ARG A 78 -1.10 -2.60 8.94
CA ARG A 78 -1.16 -3.97 9.48
C ARG A 78 0.05 -4.82 9.07
N TYR A 79 0.45 -4.74 7.79
CA TYR A 79 1.63 -5.46 7.33
C TYR A 79 2.89 -5.04 8.08
N CYS A 80 3.07 -3.73 8.29
CA CYS A 80 4.20 -3.21 9.05
C CYS A 80 4.14 -3.58 10.53
N GLU A 81 2.95 -3.61 11.14
CA GLU A 81 2.75 -4.06 12.51
C GLU A 81 3.12 -5.52 12.69
N ASP A 82 2.61 -6.41 11.83
CA ASP A 82 2.81 -7.85 11.95
C ASP A 82 4.26 -8.29 11.70
N ASN A 83 4.94 -7.58 10.79
CA ASN A 83 6.35 -7.83 10.48
C ASN A 83 7.30 -6.95 11.31
N GLU A 84 6.80 -6.29 12.35
CA GLU A 84 7.58 -5.46 13.27
C GLU A 84 8.42 -4.37 12.57
N LEU A 85 7.95 -3.83 11.44
CA LEU A 85 8.61 -2.77 10.68
C LEU A 85 8.38 -1.38 11.29
N ILE A 86 7.40 -1.27 12.20
CA ILE A 86 7.14 -0.09 13.02
C ILE A 86 7.16 -0.47 14.51
N GLU A 87 7.58 0.45 15.34
CA GLU A 87 7.77 0.22 16.78
C GLU A 87 6.47 -0.15 17.48
N TRP A 88 5.41 0.61 17.19
CA TRP A 88 4.13 0.51 17.89
C TRP A 88 3.00 0.01 16.98
N PRO A 89 2.21 -0.98 17.41
CA PRO A 89 0.98 -1.33 16.72
C PRO A 89 -0.13 -0.33 17.05
N PHE A 90 -0.96 -0.04 16.05
CA PHE A 90 -2.14 0.83 16.16
C PHE A 90 -3.43 0.07 15.92
N LEU A 91 -3.46 -0.74 14.84
CA LEU A 91 -4.68 -1.44 14.43
C LEU A 91 -4.85 -2.72 15.21
N ALA A 92 -3.82 -3.59 15.19
CA ALA A 92 -3.85 -4.84 15.91
C ALA A 92 -2.43 -5.38 16.23
N GLY A 93 -1.65 -5.77 15.21
CA GLY A 93 -0.40 -6.52 15.38
C GLY A 93 -0.66 -8.00 15.63
N ALA A 94 0.34 -8.84 15.36
CA ALA A 94 0.28 -10.28 15.56
C ALA A 94 0.60 -10.67 17.03
N GLY A 95 0.01 -11.76 17.53
CA GLY A 95 0.24 -12.27 18.87
C GLY A 95 -0.09 -11.27 19.97
N ASP A 96 0.80 -11.10 20.93
CA ASP A 96 0.62 -10.19 22.09
C ASP A 96 0.54 -8.72 21.72
N ARG A 97 0.93 -8.34 20.48
CA ARG A 97 0.87 -6.94 20.01
C ARG A 97 -0.57 -6.42 19.91
N LEU A 98 -1.58 -7.30 19.74
CA LEU A 98 -2.98 -6.88 19.76
C LEU A 98 -3.37 -6.25 21.10
N ALA A 99 -3.07 -6.89 22.22
CA ALA A 99 -3.39 -6.34 23.54
C ALA A 99 -2.72 -4.98 23.74
N TYR A 100 -1.49 -4.84 23.29
CA TYR A 100 -0.77 -3.58 23.34
C TYR A 100 -1.38 -2.49 22.44
N ALA A 101 -1.86 -2.84 21.24
CA ALA A 101 -2.57 -1.90 20.37
C ALA A 101 -3.91 -1.43 21.00
N GLU A 102 -4.61 -2.33 21.70
CA GLU A 102 -5.86 -2.00 22.42
C GLU A 102 -5.58 -1.06 23.59
N GLU A 103 -4.58 -1.35 24.43
CA GLU A 103 -4.17 -0.49 25.54
C GLU A 103 -3.77 0.91 25.08
N ARG A 104 -2.96 1.02 24.01
CA ARG A 104 -2.57 2.30 23.44
C ARG A 104 -3.76 3.09 22.87
N HIS A 105 -4.73 2.40 22.29
CA HIS A 105 -5.94 3.03 21.77
C HIS A 105 -6.78 3.63 22.91
N GLU A 106 -6.91 2.91 24.03
CA GLU A 106 -7.57 3.42 25.24
C GLU A 106 -6.81 4.63 25.84
N GLN A 107 -5.48 4.53 25.94
CA GLN A 107 -4.62 5.61 26.41
C GLN A 107 -4.74 6.85 25.53
N PHE A 108 -4.77 6.70 24.21
CA PHE A 108 -4.93 7.82 23.28
C PHE A 108 -6.20 8.64 23.58
N PHE A 109 -7.33 8.00 23.86
CA PHE A 109 -8.55 8.72 24.23
C PHE A 109 -8.54 9.30 25.63
N ALA A 110 -7.83 8.65 26.56
CA ALA A 110 -7.63 9.22 27.90
C ALA A 110 -6.80 10.50 27.84
N GLU A 111 -5.79 10.57 26.99
CA GLU A 111 -4.93 11.74 26.78
C GLU A 111 -5.58 12.79 25.87
N HIS A 112 -6.45 12.38 24.94
CA HIS A 112 -7.09 13.22 23.94
C HIS A 112 -8.62 13.03 23.89
N PRO A 113 -9.37 13.44 24.92
CA PRO A 113 -10.80 13.13 25.06
C PRO A 113 -11.72 13.77 24.01
N THR A 114 -11.22 14.69 23.20
CA THR A 114 -11.96 15.31 22.07
C THR A 114 -11.74 14.62 20.74
N LEU A 115 -10.79 13.70 20.66
CA LEU A 115 -10.48 12.93 19.45
C LEU A 115 -11.30 11.64 19.40
N ASN A 116 -11.33 11.00 18.24
CA ASN A 116 -12.13 9.80 17.97
C ASN A 116 -11.37 8.76 17.12
N ASP A 117 -12.02 7.64 16.77
CA ASP A 117 -11.42 6.54 16.03
C ASP A 117 -10.83 6.95 14.67
N ARG A 118 -11.39 7.96 13.99
CA ARG A 118 -10.79 8.51 12.77
C ARG A 118 -9.43 9.14 13.05
N ASP A 119 -9.32 9.88 14.16
CA ASP A 119 -8.05 10.52 14.55
C ASP A 119 -7.00 9.47 14.91
N TRP A 120 -7.42 8.34 15.50
CA TRP A 120 -6.56 7.18 15.74
C TRP A 120 -6.05 6.54 14.45
N LEU A 121 -6.90 6.37 13.43
CA LEU A 121 -6.46 5.89 12.10
C LEU A 121 -5.46 6.87 11.45
N LEU A 122 -5.72 8.18 11.55
CA LEU A 122 -4.80 9.18 11.06
C LEU A 122 -3.47 9.17 11.80
N ALA A 123 -3.48 8.93 13.12
CA ALA A 123 -2.27 8.76 13.91
C ALA A 123 -1.46 7.51 13.48
N ALA A 124 -2.12 6.40 13.16
CA ALA A 124 -1.47 5.21 12.62
C ALA A 124 -0.77 5.48 11.27
N ILE A 125 -1.45 6.18 10.37
CA ILE A 125 -0.89 6.60 9.07
C ILE A 125 0.29 7.56 9.26
N ALA A 126 0.15 8.55 10.14
CA ALA A 126 1.22 9.51 10.45
C ALA A 126 2.45 8.82 11.05
N HIS A 127 2.25 7.84 11.94
CA HIS A 127 3.35 7.06 12.53
C HIS A 127 4.12 6.28 11.47
N LEU A 128 3.40 5.56 10.57
CA LEU A 128 4.06 4.84 9.48
C LEU A 128 4.76 5.81 8.51
N SER A 129 4.17 6.96 8.22
CA SER A 129 4.78 8.00 7.37
C SER A 129 6.08 8.54 7.96
N GLN A 130 6.17 8.67 9.27
CA GLN A 130 7.36 9.16 9.97
C GLN A 130 8.49 8.13 10.04
N ALA A 131 8.18 6.85 9.88
CA ALA A 131 9.17 5.77 9.96
C ALA A 131 10.24 5.85 8.86
N HIS A 132 9.86 6.28 7.64
CA HIS A 132 10.80 6.41 6.51
C HIS A 132 10.25 7.36 5.42
N PRO A 133 11.10 8.15 4.73
CA PRO A 133 10.65 9.05 3.65
C PRO A 133 9.87 8.36 2.51
N THR A 134 10.21 7.11 2.19
CA THR A 134 9.47 6.31 1.20
C THR A 134 8.08 5.94 1.70
N ALA A 135 7.91 5.65 3.00
CA ALA A 135 6.60 5.43 3.60
C ALA A 135 5.77 6.73 3.63
N ALA A 136 6.41 7.88 3.91
CA ALA A 136 5.76 9.19 3.76
C ALA A 136 5.23 9.41 2.34
N GLY A 137 6.02 9.04 1.32
CA GLY A 137 5.60 9.13 -0.08
C GLY A 137 4.39 8.26 -0.44
N LEU A 138 4.14 7.17 0.29
CA LEU A 138 2.92 6.35 0.12
C LEU A 138 1.65 7.12 0.51
N PHE A 139 1.76 8.00 1.50
CA PHE A 139 0.65 8.78 2.05
C PHE A 139 0.69 10.27 1.64
N ASP A 140 1.45 10.63 0.60
CA ASP A 140 1.50 11.99 0.09
C ASP A 140 0.12 12.44 -0.41
N GLU A 141 -0.35 13.60 0.09
CA GLU A 141 -1.67 14.16 -0.21
C GLU A 141 -1.90 14.41 -1.71
N LYS A 142 -0.83 14.61 -2.49
CA LYS A 142 -0.92 14.83 -3.93
C LYS A 142 -1.23 13.56 -4.73
N HIS A 143 -0.99 12.38 -4.13
CA HIS A 143 -1.00 11.12 -4.86
C HIS A 143 -1.92 10.06 -4.26
N ASN A 144 -2.20 10.13 -2.96
CA ASN A 144 -3.03 9.13 -2.31
C ASN A 144 -4.48 9.61 -2.20
N PRO A 145 -5.42 8.92 -2.84
CA PRO A 145 -6.83 9.30 -2.84
C PRO A 145 -7.52 9.27 -1.46
N LEU A 146 -6.89 8.69 -0.43
CA LEU A 146 -7.47 8.67 0.92
C LEU A 146 -7.78 10.09 1.45
N TRP A 147 -7.00 11.09 1.01
CA TRP A 147 -7.18 12.49 1.43
C TRP A 147 -8.33 13.20 0.74
N ASP A 148 -8.88 12.60 -0.31
CA ASP A 148 -10.02 13.19 -1.03
C ASP A 148 -11.27 13.28 -0.15
N ILE A 149 -11.56 12.24 0.63
CA ILE A 149 -12.70 12.20 1.54
C ILE A 149 -12.30 11.37 2.78
N THR A 150 -12.43 11.96 3.97
CA THR A 150 -12.17 11.27 5.23
C THR A 150 -13.42 10.53 5.73
N PRO A 151 -13.30 9.31 6.31
CA PRO A 151 -14.43 8.56 6.84
C PRO A 151 -15.05 9.23 8.08
N SER A 152 -16.28 8.84 8.41
CA SER A 152 -16.89 9.14 9.71
C SER A 152 -16.13 8.44 10.83
N PHE A 153 -16.42 8.82 12.08
CA PHE A 153 -15.82 8.13 13.21
C PHE A 153 -16.34 6.70 13.35
N GLU A 154 -17.62 6.48 13.01
CA GLU A 154 -18.25 5.15 13.02
C GLU A 154 -17.61 4.21 12.00
N ALA A 155 -17.37 4.69 10.78
CA ALA A 155 -16.72 3.90 9.74
C ALA A 155 -15.25 3.60 10.10
N ALA A 156 -14.54 4.56 10.69
CA ALA A 156 -13.19 4.38 11.20
C ALA A 156 -13.15 3.32 12.31
N LYS A 157 -14.06 3.40 13.29
CA LYS A 157 -14.23 2.41 14.36
C LYS A 157 -14.51 1.01 13.81
N ALA A 158 -15.41 0.91 12.83
CA ALA A 158 -15.73 -0.37 12.20
C ALA A 158 -14.52 -0.99 11.47
N LEU A 159 -13.68 -0.17 10.84
CA LEU A 159 -12.47 -0.62 10.15
C LEU A 159 -11.39 -1.07 11.15
N ILE A 160 -11.23 -0.39 12.28
CA ILE A 160 -10.36 -0.84 13.37
C ILE A 160 -10.86 -2.19 13.93
N ALA A 161 -12.16 -2.29 14.22
CA ALA A 161 -12.79 -3.51 14.72
C ALA A 161 -12.66 -4.66 13.72
N PHE A 162 -12.69 -4.40 12.42
CA PHE A 162 -12.43 -5.41 11.39
C PHE A 162 -11.06 -6.05 11.57
N TRP A 163 -10.02 -5.27 11.81
CA TRP A 163 -8.66 -5.78 11.97
C TRP A 163 -8.42 -6.52 13.30
N ARG A 164 -9.25 -6.25 14.32
CA ARG A 164 -9.19 -6.89 15.64
C ARG A 164 -10.05 -8.15 15.75
N ARG A 165 -10.69 -8.59 14.65
CA ARG A 165 -11.48 -9.83 14.65
C ARG A 165 -10.62 -11.03 14.93
N ARG A 166 -11.18 -11.94 15.74
CA ARG A 166 -10.59 -13.23 16.05
C ARG A 166 -11.36 -14.33 15.35
N ASP A 167 -10.67 -15.38 14.98
CA ASP A 167 -11.27 -16.65 14.54
C ASP A 167 -11.71 -17.51 15.73
N ASP A 168 -12.31 -18.67 15.51
CA ASP A 168 -12.90 -19.52 16.54
C ASP A 168 -11.87 -20.07 17.55
N ASP A 169 -10.59 -20.13 17.16
CA ASP A 169 -9.45 -20.51 18.01
C ASP A 169 -8.96 -19.37 18.92
N GLY A 170 -9.54 -18.17 18.79
CA GLY A 170 -9.18 -16.98 19.55
C GLY A 170 -7.99 -16.20 18.97
N GLU A 171 -7.35 -16.68 17.91
CA GLU A 171 -6.28 -16.00 17.22
C GLU A 171 -6.82 -14.86 16.32
N ILE A 172 -5.95 -13.88 16.04
CA ILE A 172 -6.32 -12.81 15.13
C ILE A 172 -6.53 -13.36 13.74
N ARG A 173 -7.63 -12.94 13.09
CA ARG A 173 -8.08 -13.52 11.81
C ARG A 173 -7.07 -13.35 10.68
N TYR A 174 -6.34 -12.25 10.63
CA TYR A 174 -5.37 -11.93 9.59
C TYR A 174 -4.02 -11.58 10.20
N ASP A 175 -3.03 -12.43 9.90
CA ASP A 175 -1.63 -12.29 10.31
C ASP A 175 -0.75 -12.28 9.05
N PHE A 176 -0.03 -11.20 8.85
CA PHE A 176 0.81 -10.99 7.66
C PHE A 176 2.29 -11.37 7.87
N ARG A 177 2.62 -12.02 9.00
CA ARG A 177 3.99 -12.49 9.22
C ARG A 177 4.44 -13.46 8.14
N GLY A 178 5.59 -13.16 7.54
CA GLY A 178 6.18 -13.99 6.48
C GLY A 178 5.44 -13.94 5.13
N TRP A 179 4.48 -13.02 4.96
CA TRP A 179 3.89 -12.81 3.64
C TRP A 179 4.81 -11.98 2.76
N ASP A 180 4.97 -12.40 1.50
CA ASP A 180 5.64 -11.61 0.47
C ASP A 180 4.85 -10.33 0.16
N THR A 181 5.57 -9.25 -0.13
CA THR A 181 4.95 -7.95 -0.48
C THR A 181 4.21 -7.97 -1.82
N ARG A 182 4.31 -9.04 -2.62
CA ARG A 182 3.59 -9.20 -3.88
C ARG A 182 2.09 -9.02 -3.70
N PHE A 183 1.52 -9.59 -2.62
CA PHE A 183 0.11 -9.45 -2.33
C PHE A 183 -0.36 -8.00 -2.10
N LEU A 184 0.50 -7.11 -1.60
CA LEU A 184 0.17 -5.69 -1.43
C LEU A 184 -0.11 -5.00 -2.78
N GLY A 185 0.70 -5.34 -3.80
CA GLY A 185 0.49 -4.86 -5.16
C GLY A 185 -0.77 -5.45 -5.81
N ASP A 186 -1.01 -6.74 -5.57
CA ASP A 186 -2.20 -7.44 -6.05
C ASP A 186 -3.48 -6.87 -5.43
N LEU A 187 -3.47 -6.63 -4.11
CA LEU A 187 -4.62 -6.04 -3.41
C LEU A 187 -5.01 -4.67 -3.96
N TYR A 188 -4.05 -3.84 -4.33
CA TYR A 188 -4.35 -2.54 -4.95
C TYR A 188 -5.20 -2.72 -6.22
N GLN A 189 -4.86 -3.69 -7.04
CA GLN A 189 -5.62 -4.01 -8.26
C GLN A 189 -6.96 -4.68 -7.96
N ASP A 190 -7.00 -5.53 -6.94
CA ASP A 190 -8.21 -6.26 -6.54
C ASP A 190 -9.27 -5.36 -5.87
N LEU A 191 -8.85 -4.32 -5.15
CA LEU A 191 -9.74 -3.44 -4.39
C LEU A 191 -10.15 -2.18 -5.15
N SER A 192 -9.35 -1.73 -6.12
CA SER A 192 -9.62 -0.50 -6.87
C SER A 192 -10.11 -0.79 -8.29
N GLU A 193 -11.38 -1.15 -8.44
CA GLU A 193 -11.99 -1.36 -9.77
C GLU A 193 -11.94 -0.10 -10.64
N ALA A 194 -12.12 1.08 -10.04
CA ALA A 194 -12.01 2.35 -10.74
C ALA A 194 -10.60 2.59 -11.26
N ALA A 195 -9.56 2.37 -10.45
CA ALA A 195 -8.17 2.46 -10.88
C ALA A 195 -7.85 1.39 -11.93
N ARG A 196 -8.35 0.17 -11.78
CA ARG A 196 -8.18 -0.91 -12.76
C ARG A 196 -8.75 -0.54 -14.12
N LYS A 197 -9.93 0.06 -14.17
CA LYS A 197 -10.55 0.54 -15.42
C LYS A 197 -9.80 1.73 -16.03
N THR A 198 -9.41 2.71 -15.20
CA THR A 198 -8.77 3.95 -15.66
C THR A 198 -7.34 3.73 -16.14
N TYR A 199 -6.58 2.88 -15.48
CA TYR A 199 -5.16 2.66 -15.74
C TYR A 199 -4.86 1.30 -16.38
N ALA A 200 -5.90 0.51 -16.75
CA ALA A 200 -5.75 -0.83 -17.32
C ALA A 200 -4.84 -1.74 -16.48
N LEU A 201 -4.97 -1.68 -15.16
CA LEU A 201 -4.15 -2.49 -14.25
C LEU A 201 -4.46 -3.96 -14.44
N LEU A 202 -3.46 -4.72 -14.88
CA LEU A 202 -3.52 -6.17 -15.03
C LEU A 202 -2.42 -6.80 -14.18
N GLN A 203 -2.80 -7.84 -13.44
CA GLN A 203 -1.81 -8.62 -12.68
C GLN A 203 -0.93 -9.40 -13.67
N THR A 204 0.39 -9.25 -13.55
CA THR A 204 1.33 -10.05 -14.31
C THR A 204 1.57 -11.36 -13.56
N PRO A 205 1.19 -12.52 -14.12
CA PRO A 205 1.51 -13.80 -13.52
C PRO A 205 3.02 -13.96 -13.32
N GLU A 206 3.43 -14.58 -12.21
CA GLU A 206 4.84 -14.73 -11.85
C GLU A 206 5.66 -15.42 -12.95
N PHE A 207 5.13 -16.49 -13.55
CA PHE A 207 5.83 -17.18 -14.64
C PHE A 207 6.06 -16.30 -15.89
N VAL A 208 5.19 -15.30 -16.14
CA VAL A 208 5.38 -14.32 -17.23
C VAL A 208 6.48 -13.33 -16.88
N GLU A 209 6.49 -12.86 -15.62
CA GLU A 209 7.54 -11.99 -15.10
C GLU A 209 8.90 -12.68 -15.21
N GLU A 210 9.02 -13.91 -14.68
CA GLU A 210 10.24 -14.71 -14.74
C GLU A 210 10.71 -14.92 -16.17
N PHE A 211 9.81 -15.32 -17.07
CA PHE A 211 10.13 -15.53 -18.48
C PHE A 211 10.68 -14.26 -19.15
N ILE A 212 10.07 -13.12 -18.89
CA ILE A 212 10.54 -11.85 -19.46
C ILE A 212 11.90 -11.47 -18.88
N LEU A 213 12.11 -11.65 -17.58
CA LEU A 213 13.40 -11.36 -16.93
C LEU A 213 14.52 -12.30 -17.44
N ASP A 214 14.22 -13.57 -17.72
CA ASP A 214 15.17 -14.48 -18.32
C ASP A 214 15.62 -14.03 -19.72
N LEU A 215 14.71 -13.46 -20.51
CA LEU A 215 15.00 -12.98 -21.86
C LEU A 215 15.59 -11.56 -21.92
N THR A 216 15.55 -10.81 -20.84
CA THR A 216 15.98 -9.40 -20.83
C THR A 216 17.13 -9.17 -19.85
N LEU A 217 16.95 -9.53 -18.58
CA LEU A 217 17.96 -9.28 -17.53
C LEU A 217 19.20 -10.16 -17.72
N GLU A 218 19.02 -11.46 -18.00
CA GLU A 218 20.15 -12.38 -18.08
C GLU A 218 21.14 -11.99 -19.21
N PRO A 219 20.69 -11.76 -20.46
CA PRO A 219 21.58 -11.28 -21.52
C PRO A 219 22.18 -9.89 -21.22
N ALA A 220 21.44 -9.01 -20.56
CA ALA A 220 21.95 -7.69 -20.21
C ALA A 220 23.08 -7.76 -19.17
N VAL A 221 22.99 -8.67 -18.19
CA VAL A 221 24.08 -8.91 -17.23
C VAL A 221 25.31 -9.48 -17.91
N GLU A 222 25.15 -10.39 -18.86
CA GLU A 222 26.27 -10.94 -19.65
C GLU A 222 26.98 -9.88 -20.49
N GLU A 223 26.22 -8.96 -21.11
CA GLU A 223 26.76 -7.94 -22.01
C GLU A 223 27.35 -6.74 -21.23
N PHE A 224 26.68 -6.23 -20.20
CA PHE A 224 27.05 -4.98 -19.52
C PHE A 224 27.73 -5.20 -18.16
N GLY A 225 27.66 -6.41 -17.59
CA GLY A 225 28.08 -6.71 -16.23
C GLY A 225 27.21 -6.05 -15.16
N LEU A 226 27.30 -6.50 -13.94
CA LEU A 226 26.46 -6.02 -12.82
C LEU A 226 26.73 -4.54 -12.48
N ALA A 227 27.97 -4.09 -12.52
CA ALA A 227 28.36 -2.75 -12.11
C ALA A 227 27.84 -1.64 -13.04
N GLY A 228 27.65 -1.96 -14.33
CA GLY A 228 27.15 -1.01 -15.33
C GLY A 228 25.65 -1.15 -15.60
N LEU A 229 25.00 -2.14 -14.99
CA LEU A 229 23.63 -2.47 -15.30
C LEU A 229 22.65 -1.39 -14.80
N ARG A 230 21.79 -0.95 -15.70
CA ARG A 230 20.60 -0.12 -15.39
C ARG A 230 19.39 -0.72 -16.09
N THR A 231 18.36 -0.97 -15.31
CA THR A 231 17.08 -1.51 -15.80
C THR A 231 15.97 -0.49 -15.63
N ILE A 232 14.98 -0.55 -16.51
CA ILE A 232 13.79 0.30 -16.41
C ILE A 232 12.54 -0.49 -16.80
N ASP A 233 11.50 -0.39 -15.96
CA ASP A 233 10.14 -0.75 -16.32
C ASP A 233 9.34 0.55 -16.58
N PRO A 234 9.00 0.84 -17.86
CA PRO A 234 8.33 2.08 -18.23
C PRO A 234 6.82 2.11 -17.92
N ALA A 235 6.26 1.00 -17.42
CA ALA A 235 4.85 0.85 -17.03
C ALA A 235 4.74 0.01 -15.75
N SER A 236 5.48 0.43 -14.72
CA SER A 236 5.82 -0.41 -13.56
C SER A 236 4.63 -0.78 -12.67
N GLY A 237 3.50 -0.08 -12.78
CA GLY A 237 2.36 -0.30 -11.90
C GLY A 237 2.77 -0.29 -10.43
N SER A 238 2.33 -1.30 -9.68
CA SER A 238 2.71 -1.52 -8.28
C SER A 238 4.06 -2.25 -8.11
N GLY A 239 4.86 -2.45 -9.18
CA GLY A 239 6.27 -2.82 -9.12
C GLY A 239 6.58 -4.32 -9.12
N HIS A 240 5.82 -5.16 -9.82
CA HIS A 240 6.12 -6.60 -9.90
C HIS A 240 7.49 -6.85 -10.55
N PHE A 241 7.72 -6.31 -11.75
CA PHE A 241 9.03 -6.43 -12.41
C PHE A 241 10.16 -5.76 -11.63
N LEU A 242 9.89 -4.63 -10.95
CA LEU A 242 10.92 -3.97 -10.15
C LEU A 242 11.41 -4.84 -8.99
N LEU A 243 10.51 -5.58 -8.36
CA LEU A 243 10.85 -6.54 -7.29
C LEU A 243 11.62 -7.74 -7.84
N GLY A 244 11.16 -8.34 -8.95
CA GLY A 244 11.88 -9.42 -9.61
C GLY A 244 13.30 -9.02 -10.04
N LEU A 245 13.45 -7.84 -10.64
CA LEU A 245 14.75 -7.26 -10.97
C LEU A 245 15.63 -7.09 -9.73
N PHE A 246 15.09 -6.47 -8.67
CA PHE A 246 15.82 -6.27 -7.41
C PHE A 246 16.34 -7.59 -6.82
N HIS A 247 15.48 -8.59 -6.70
CA HIS A 247 15.85 -9.87 -6.10
C HIS A 247 16.90 -10.62 -6.95
N ARG A 248 16.75 -10.63 -8.28
CA ARG A 248 17.70 -11.31 -9.17
C ARG A 248 19.05 -10.60 -9.21
N ILE A 249 19.08 -9.27 -9.28
CA ILE A 249 20.32 -8.48 -9.25
C ILE A 249 21.04 -8.64 -7.91
N LEU A 250 20.31 -8.61 -6.79
CA LEU A 250 20.89 -8.83 -5.47
C LEU A 250 21.49 -10.23 -5.31
N ALA A 251 20.79 -11.26 -5.77
CA ALA A 251 21.33 -12.63 -5.77
C ALA A 251 22.65 -12.71 -6.55
N LYS A 252 22.70 -12.14 -7.76
CA LYS A 252 23.94 -12.10 -8.56
C LYS A 252 25.08 -11.32 -7.90
N TRP A 253 24.78 -10.22 -7.21
CA TRP A 253 25.79 -9.49 -6.43
C TRP A 253 26.33 -10.32 -5.26
N ARG A 254 25.46 -11.03 -4.53
CA ARG A 254 25.86 -11.92 -3.44
C ARG A 254 26.77 -13.05 -3.93
N ASP A 255 26.47 -13.60 -5.11
CA ASP A 255 27.31 -14.65 -5.74
C ASP A 255 28.65 -14.10 -6.22
N ALA A 256 28.66 -12.88 -6.77
CA ALA A 256 29.88 -12.26 -7.30
C ALA A 256 30.81 -11.72 -6.19
N GLU A 257 30.24 -11.20 -5.11
CA GLU A 257 30.98 -10.56 -4.01
C GLU A 257 30.54 -11.08 -2.63
N PRO A 258 30.70 -12.36 -2.30
CA PRO A 258 30.18 -12.97 -1.06
C PRO A 258 30.77 -12.42 0.24
N GLY A 259 31.86 -11.63 0.16
CA GLY A 259 32.50 -10.96 1.31
C GLY A 259 32.10 -9.51 1.51
N THR A 260 31.28 -8.96 0.63
CA THR A 260 30.82 -7.57 0.72
C THR A 260 29.61 -7.46 1.67
N ASP A 261 29.54 -6.36 2.44
CA ASP A 261 28.41 -6.07 3.32
C ASP A 261 27.09 -6.09 2.55
N ASP A 262 26.09 -6.79 3.08
CA ASP A 262 24.79 -7.01 2.41
C ASP A 262 24.06 -5.69 2.08
N TRP A 263 24.16 -4.66 2.94
CA TRP A 263 23.55 -3.36 2.70
C TRP A 263 24.20 -2.60 1.53
N VAL A 264 25.50 -2.83 1.30
CA VAL A 264 26.18 -2.32 0.09
C VAL A 264 25.62 -2.97 -1.15
N LEU A 265 25.43 -4.30 -1.14
CA LEU A 265 24.88 -5.03 -2.27
C LEU A 265 23.41 -4.69 -2.52
N ILE A 266 22.62 -4.56 -1.46
CA ILE A 266 21.21 -4.12 -1.52
C ILE A 266 21.12 -2.74 -2.17
N ARG A 267 21.95 -1.77 -1.73
CA ARG A 267 21.95 -0.44 -2.31
C ARG A 267 22.31 -0.45 -3.78
N ARG A 268 23.37 -1.16 -4.19
CA ARG A 268 23.76 -1.30 -5.61
C ARG A 268 22.63 -1.90 -6.44
N SER A 269 21.91 -2.89 -5.91
CA SER A 269 20.78 -3.52 -6.57
C SER A 269 19.62 -2.53 -6.74
N LEU A 270 19.28 -1.75 -5.73
CA LEU A 270 18.27 -0.71 -5.81
C LEU A 270 18.64 0.41 -6.82
N GLU A 271 19.92 0.81 -6.85
CA GLU A 271 20.43 1.82 -7.79
C GLU A 271 20.39 1.35 -9.26
N SER A 272 20.30 0.04 -9.49
CA SER A 272 20.16 -0.54 -10.83
C SER A 272 18.72 -0.64 -11.32
N VAL A 273 17.73 -0.51 -10.43
CA VAL A 273 16.31 -0.73 -10.74
C VAL A 273 15.55 0.59 -10.83
N HIS A 274 14.95 0.83 -11.99
CA HIS A 274 14.17 2.05 -12.25
C HIS A 274 12.77 1.67 -12.75
N GLY A 275 11.80 2.50 -12.44
CA GLY A 275 10.43 2.34 -12.93
C GLY A 275 9.74 3.69 -13.06
N CYS A 276 8.79 3.76 -13.98
CA CYS A 276 7.85 4.87 -14.04
C CYS A 276 6.46 4.34 -14.39
N ASP A 277 5.45 5.06 -13.94
CA ASP A 277 4.05 4.74 -14.25
C ASP A 277 3.23 6.03 -14.34
N LYS A 278 2.16 5.96 -15.13
CA LYS A 278 1.20 7.06 -15.27
C LYS A 278 0.39 7.28 -13.98
N ASN A 279 0.27 6.24 -13.15
CA ASN A 279 -0.44 6.28 -11.89
C ASN A 279 0.55 6.53 -10.73
N PRO A 280 0.58 7.74 -10.15
CA PRO A 280 1.54 8.09 -9.11
C PRO A 280 1.32 7.30 -7.80
N PHE A 281 0.08 6.90 -7.49
CA PHE A 281 -0.19 6.08 -6.32
C PHE A 281 0.36 4.65 -6.49
N ALA A 282 0.21 4.05 -7.68
CA ALA A 282 0.84 2.75 -7.98
C ALA A 282 2.37 2.82 -7.84
N THR A 283 2.99 3.90 -8.34
CA THR A 283 4.43 4.14 -8.19
C THR A 283 4.85 4.24 -6.71
N SER A 284 4.04 4.89 -5.88
CA SER A 284 4.30 4.99 -4.43
C SER A 284 4.23 3.62 -3.75
N ILE A 285 3.28 2.77 -4.14
CA ILE A 285 3.18 1.38 -3.69
C ILE A 285 4.43 0.58 -4.12
N ALA A 286 4.87 0.72 -5.38
CA ALA A 286 6.06 0.06 -5.88
C ALA A 286 7.32 0.43 -5.07
N ARG A 287 7.51 1.71 -4.79
CA ARG A 287 8.62 2.22 -3.97
C ARG A 287 8.57 1.69 -2.53
N PHE A 288 7.38 1.66 -1.94
CA PHE A 288 7.18 1.10 -0.60
C PHE A 288 7.50 -0.40 -0.55
N ARG A 289 7.05 -1.18 -1.53
CA ARG A 289 7.36 -2.61 -1.63
C ARG A 289 8.85 -2.87 -1.81
N LEU A 290 9.56 -2.07 -2.62
CA LEU A 290 11.01 -2.15 -2.76
C LEU A 290 11.74 -1.85 -1.44
N LEU A 291 11.27 -0.85 -0.68
CA LEU A 291 11.81 -0.56 0.65
C LEU A 291 11.68 -1.78 1.58
N ILE A 292 10.50 -2.37 1.63
CA ILE A 292 10.27 -3.56 2.47
C ILE A 292 11.16 -4.73 2.02
N ALA A 293 11.23 -5.00 0.71
CA ALA A 293 12.08 -6.06 0.16
C ALA A 293 13.56 -5.84 0.52
N ALA A 294 14.03 -4.61 0.48
CA ALA A 294 15.40 -4.26 0.89
C ALA A 294 15.64 -4.50 2.38
N VAL A 295 14.71 -4.08 3.24
CA VAL A 295 14.80 -4.31 4.69
C VAL A 295 14.77 -5.81 5.03
N GLN A 296 13.89 -6.57 4.39
CA GLN A 296 13.81 -8.02 4.57
C GLN A 296 15.09 -8.73 4.09
N ALA A 297 15.66 -8.29 2.96
CA ALA A 297 16.89 -8.86 2.43
C ALA A 297 18.10 -8.57 3.33
N GLY A 298 18.14 -7.44 4.02
CA GLY A 298 19.22 -7.05 4.93
C GLY A 298 19.20 -7.74 6.30
N GLY A 299 18.12 -8.43 6.66
CA GLY A 299 18.01 -9.32 7.84
C GLY A 299 18.02 -8.63 9.20
N GLU A 300 18.40 -7.35 9.32
CA GLU A 300 18.42 -6.58 10.56
C GLU A 300 17.90 -5.15 10.34
N ARG A 301 17.20 -4.63 11.34
CA ARG A 301 16.87 -3.20 11.41
C ARG A 301 18.15 -2.41 11.71
N ARG A 302 18.61 -1.61 10.78
CA ARG A 302 19.62 -0.58 11.03
C ARG A 302 18.99 0.80 10.96
#